data_3a0e1d3d5509df0d68eda4888b743fa9
#
_entry.id   3a0e1d3d5509df0d68eda4888b743fa9
#
_cell.length_a   1.000
_cell.length_b   1.000
_cell.length_c   1.000
_cell.angle_alpha   90.00
_cell.angle_beta   90.00
_cell.angle_gamma   90.00
#
_symmetry.space_group_name_H-M   'P 1'
#
loop_
_entity.id
_entity.type
_entity.pdbx_description
1 polymer ?
#
loop_
_entity_poly.entity_id
_entity_poly.type
_entity_poly.pdbx_seq_one_letter_code
_entity_poly.pdbx_strand_id
1 'polypeptide(L)'
;NNWVFDAPQTFSGFENLAALFGYPVQIFLDFSGYSDMSIGVAAILGFYLPDNFYFPYRSLSVTEFWHRWHISLSFWFRDYVYIPLGGNRKGKVRMYFNNFLTMLVAGLWHGSSWMFVIWGALHGFGLVVHKFFSRQLGISFPRTLAGNSLSWLITYLYICFAWSFFRAKDLGVLGKMCDKVANDFSIDYLVPFFHARPAWTLCIIGVMLSYLFTERQYHRLQARFILLPWVTKLLLFIICLQMVVEVSQESVQPFIYYQF
;
A
#
# COMPACT_ATOMS: atom_id res chain seq x y z
N ASN A 1 -8.81 -9.98 6.16
CA ASN A 1 -8.22 -10.41 4.88
C ASN A 1 -7.39 -11.71 5.03
N ASN A 2 -6.65 -11.87 6.14
CA ASN A 2 -5.72 -13.01 6.31
C ASN A 2 -6.42 -14.36 6.14
N TRP A 3 -7.59 -14.56 6.76
CA TRP A 3 -8.34 -15.82 6.64
C TRP A 3 -8.71 -16.17 5.20
N VAL A 4 -9.04 -15.17 4.37
CA VAL A 4 -9.37 -15.41 2.95
C VAL A 4 -8.13 -15.87 2.18
N PHE A 5 -6.98 -15.25 2.39
CA PHE A 5 -5.72 -15.69 1.77
C PHE A 5 -5.24 -17.05 2.28
N ASP A 6 -5.55 -17.39 3.53
CA ASP A 6 -5.14 -18.67 4.13
C ASP A 6 -6.03 -19.85 3.67
N ALA A 7 -7.32 -19.59 3.38
CA ALA A 7 -8.30 -20.61 2.97
C ALA A 7 -9.29 -20.06 1.91
N PRO A 8 -8.85 -19.66 0.70
CA PRO A 8 -9.68 -18.96 -0.28
C PRO A 8 -10.91 -19.76 -0.73
N GLN A 9 -10.85 -21.10 -0.69
CA GLN A 9 -11.96 -21.97 -1.10
C GLN A 9 -13.16 -21.94 -0.15
N THR A 10 -12.98 -21.52 1.11
CA THR A 10 -14.06 -21.44 2.11
C THR A 10 -14.87 -20.16 2.00
N PHE A 11 -14.42 -19.22 1.16
CA PHE A 11 -15.03 -17.91 0.98
C PHE A 11 -15.61 -17.76 -0.42
N SER A 12 -16.66 -16.95 -0.55
CA SER A 12 -17.27 -16.61 -1.84
C SER A 12 -16.32 -15.85 -2.75
N GLY A 13 -16.60 -15.81 -4.06
CA GLY A 13 -15.85 -15.01 -5.03
C GLY A 13 -15.84 -13.52 -4.67
N PHE A 14 -16.95 -12.99 -4.14
CA PHE A 14 -17.02 -11.61 -3.66
C PHE A 14 -16.04 -11.35 -2.50
N GLU A 15 -15.96 -12.26 -1.51
CA GLU A 15 -15.05 -12.12 -0.38
C GLU A 15 -13.58 -12.23 -0.79
N ASN A 16 -13.28 -13.11 -1.75
CA ASN A 16 -11.96 -13.21 -2.35
C ASN A 16 -11.56 -11.91 -3.06
N LEU A 17 -12.47 -11.33 -3.85
CA LEU A 17 -12.23 -10.02 -4.49
C LEU A 17 -12.05 -8.90 -3.47
N ALA A 18 -12.91 -8.87 -2.45
CA ALA A 18 -12.80 -7.89 -1.36
C ALA A 18 -11.46 -8.01 -0.60
N ALA A 19 -10.93 -9.22 -0.42
CA ALA A 19 -9.62 -9.44 0.20
C ALA A 19 -8.48 -8.92 -0.67
N LEU A 20 -8.51 -9.14 -1.99
CA LEU A 20 -7.52 -8.63 -2.94
C LEU A 20 -7.44 -7.09 -2.93
N PHE A 21 -8.58 -6.40 -2.86
CA PHE A 21 -8.63 -4.93 -2.78
C PHE A 21 -8.46 -4.39 -1.37
N GLY A 22 -8.79 -5.16 -0.35
CA GLY A 22 -8.66 -4.77 1.05
C GLY A 22 -7.23 -4.91 1.59
N TYR A 23 -6.43 -5.82 1.02
CA TYR A 23 -5.06 -6.04 1.51
C TYR A 23 -4.14 -4.81 1.32
N PRO A 24 -4.14 -4.10 0.18
CA PRO A 24 -3.40 -2.85 0.05
C PRO A 24 -3.72 -1.82 1.15
N VAL A 25 -4.98 -1.72 1.53
CA VAL A 25 -5.41 -0.82 2.62
C VAL A 25 -4.90 -1.33 3.96
N GLN A 26 -5.00 -2.64 4.21
CA GLN A 26 -4.51 -3.26 5.43
C GLN A 26 -3.01 -3.04 5.63
N ILE A 27 -2.17 -3.36 4.63
CA ILE A 27 -0.71 -3.18 4.73
C ILE A 27 -0.32 -1.70 4.91
N PHE A 28 -1.07 -0.78 4.28
CA PHE A 28 -0.85 0.64 4.44
C PHE A 28 -1.16 1.11 5.86
N LEU A 29 -2.32 0.77 6.40
CA LEU A 29 -2.72 1.20 7.73
C LEU A 29 -1.80 0.63 8.82
N ASP A 30 -1.45 -0.65 8.71
CA ASP A 30 -0.55 -1.33 9.63
C ASP A 30 0.84 -0.68 9.62
N PHE A 31 1.42 -0.47 8.44
CA PHE A 31 2.78 0.04 8.35
C PHE A 31 2.87 1.56 8.52
N SER A 32 1.89 2.34 8.04
CA SER A 32 1.89 3.79 8.31
C SER A 32 1.69 4.08 9.80
N GLY A 33 0.77 3.37 10.45
CA GLY A 33 0.57 3.51 11.90
C GLY A 33 1.83 3.17 12.70
N TYR A 34 2.52 2.08 12.36
CA TYR A 34 3.81 1.74 12.96
C TYR A 34 4.86 2.84 12.73
N SER A 35 4.97 3.37 11.51
CA SER A 35 5.90 4.44 11.16
C SER A 35 5.61 5.73 11.93
N ASP A 36 4.34 6.12 12.04
CA ASP A 36 3.92 7.32 12.77
C ASP A 36 4.20 7.21 14.26
N MET A 37 3.96 6.03 14.87
CA MET A 37 4.35 5.75 16.25
C MET A 37 5.87 5.85 16.44
N SER A 38 6.65 5.30 15.53
CA SER A 38 8.11 5.34 15.58
C SER A 38 8.63 6.78 15.46
N ILE A 39 8.07 7.59 14.56
CA ILE A 39 8.38 9.02 14.42
C ILE A 39 8.04 9.77 15.71
N GLY A 40 6.86 9.50 16.29
CA GLY A 40 6.44 10.15 17.55
C GLY A 40 7.37 9.82 18.72
N VAL A 41 7.74 8.55 18.91
CA VAL A 41 8.67 8.12 19.96
C VAL A 41 10.06 8.74 19.75
N ALA A 42 10.57 8.73 18.53
CA ALA A 42 11.86 9.35 18.18
C ALA A 42 11.85 10.86 18.49
N ALA A 43 10.76 11.55 18.16
CA ALA A 43 10.61 12.98 18.44
C ALA A 43 10.62 13.29 19.95
N ILE A 44 10.01 12.44 20.78
CA ILE A 44 10.07 12.56 22.25
C ILE A 44 11.51 12.42 22.77
N LEU A 45 12.30 11.55 22.12
CA LEU A 45 13.72 11.34 22.45
C LEU A 45 14.65 12.36 21.81
N GLY A 46 14.14 13.35 21.06
CA GLY A 46 14.92 14.40 20.41
C GLY A 46 15.51 14.01 19.06
N PHE A 47 15.09 12.87 18.47
CA PHE A 47 15.51 12.44 17.14
C PHE A 47 14.48 12.81 16.09
N TYR A 48 14.95 13.25 14.92
CA TYR A 48 14.11 13.47 13.76
C TYR A 48 14.16 12.26 12.83
N LEU A 49 13.00 11.65 12.57
CA LEU A 49 12.83 10.65 11.54
C LEU A 49 11.98 11.23 10.40
N PRO A 50 12.32 10.95 9.12
CA PRO A 50 11.54 11.41 7.98
C PRO A 50 10.22 10.64 7.85
N ASP A 51 9.23 11.29 7.22
CA ASP A 51 7.97 10.65 6.85
C ASP A 51 8.23 9.46 5.91
N ASN A 52 7.53 8.36 6.15
CA ASN A 52 7.68 7.12 5.38
C ASN A 52 6.57 6.93 4.35
N PHE A 53 5.45 7.64 4.49
CA PHE A 53 4.30 7.58 3.60
C PHE A 53 3.75 8.97 3.31
N TYR A 54 3.39 9.21 2.02
CA TYR A 54 2.78 10.46 1.60
C TYR A 54 1.65 10.22 0.60
N PHE A 55 0.46 9.84 1.08
CA PHE A 55 -0.73 9.53 0.26
C PHE A 55 -0.43 8.59 -0.92
N PRO A 56 0.14 7.40 -0.71
CA PRO A 56 0.66 6.56 -1.79
C PRO A 56 -0.42 6.11 -2.79
N TYR A 57 -1.64 5.84 -2.34
CA TYR A 57 -2.72 5.42 -3.22
C TYR A 57 -3.41 6.56 -4.00
N ARG A 58 -2.89 7.79 -3.94
CA ARG A 58 -3.25 8.88 -4.86
C ARG A 58 -2.39 8.93 -6.11
N SER A 59 -1.40 8.08 -6.20
CA SER A 59 -0.42 8.08 -7.28
C SER A 59 -1.07 7.83 -8.63
N LEU A 60 -0.68 8.62 -9.61
CA LEU A 60 -1.13 8.50 -11.00
C LEU A 60 -0.19 7.61 -11.83
N SER A 61 0.85 7.05 -11.22
CA SER A 61 1.79 6.14 -11.85
C SER A 61 2.54 5.30 -10.82
N VAL A 62 3.06 4.14 -11.27
CA VAL A 62 3.90 3.27 -10.43
C VAL A 62 5.17 4.00 -9.95
N THR A 63 5.73 4.90 -10.76
CA THR A 63 6.89 5.72 -10.35
C THR A 63 6.52 6.67 -9.21
N GLU A 64 5.38 7.35 -9.30
CA GLU A 64 4.90 8.24 -8.25
C GLU A 64 4.56 7.46 -6.97
N PHE A 65 3.98 6.25 -7.10
CA PHE A 65 3.71 5.38 -5.97
C PHE A 65 4.97 5.13 -5.14
N TRP A 66 6.10 4.76 -5.75
CA TRP A 66 7.36 4.52 -5.05
C TRP A 66 8.03 5.78 -4.49
N HIS A 67 7.63 6.97 -4.90
CA HIS A 67 8.02 8.23 -4.26
C HIS A 67 7.18 8.55 -3.01
N ARG A 68 6.04 7.86 -2.83
CA ARG A 68 5.07 8.09 -1.76
C ARG A 68 4.93 6.91 -0.79
N TRP A 69 5.42 5.74 -1.16
CA TRP A 69 5.40 4.50 -0.39
C TRP A 69 6.78 4.15 0.14
N HIS A 70 6.87 3.86 1.46
CA HIS A 70 8.10 3.44 2.14
C HIS A 70 9.32 4.28 1.69
N ILE A 71 9.19 5.59 1.86
CA ILE A 71 10.09 6.60 1.29
C ILE A 71 11.54 6.37 1.72
N SER A 72 11.76 6.06 3.01
CA SER A 72 13.09 5.78 3.55
C SER A 72 13.77 4.59 2.87
N LEU A 73 13.06 3.47 2.69
CA LEU A 73 13.58 2.29 2.01
C LEU A 73 13.79 2.56 0.51
N SER A 74 12.87 3.29 -0.13
CA SER A 74 13.00 3.66 -1.54
C SER A 74 14.24 4.50 -1.79
N PHE A 75 14.57 5.42 -0.87
CA PHE A 75 15.81 6.19 -0.93
C PHE A 75 17.04 5.32 -0.67
N TRP A 76 16.97 4.40 0.29
CA TRP A 76 18.06 3.47 0.55
C TRP A 76 18.39 2.63 -0.69
N PHE A 77 17.38 1.99 -1.32
CA PHE A 77 17.60 1.24 -2.56
C PHE A 77 18.09 2.10 -3.72
N ARG A 78 17.63 3.36 -3.82
CA ARG A 78 18.16 4.31 -4.79
C ARG A 78 19.65 4.54 -4.57
N ASP A 79 20.05 4.84 -3.34
CA ASP A 79 21.39 5.31 -3.04
C ASP A 79 22.41 4.16 -2.99
N TYR A 80 22.01 2.99 -2.48
CA TYR A 80 22.93 1.86 -2.28
C TYR A 80 22.82 0.76 -3.35
N VAL A 81 21.78 0.73 -4.17
CA VAL A 81 21.62 -0.24 -5.26
C VAL A 81 21.57 0.44 -6.63
N TYR A 82 20.60 1.32 -6.86
CA TYR A 82 20.38 1.91 -8.17
C TYR A 82 21.53 2.80 -8.63
N ILE A 83 22.03 3.70 -7.79
CA ILE A 83 23.13 4.62 -8.13
C ILE A 83 24.45 3.86 -8.34
N PRO A 84 24.88 2.90 -7.50
CA PRO A 84 26.07 2.08 -7.73
C PRO A 84 26.03 1.27 -9.02
N LEU A 85 24.85 0.79 -9.45
CA LEU A 85 24.65 0.12 -10.74
C LEU A 85 24.83 1.05 -11.96
N GLY A 86 25.02 2.34 -11.72
CA GLY A 86 25.18 3.39 -12.72
C GLY A 86 23.97 4.31 -12.89
N GLY A 87 22.87 4.05 -12.17
CA GLY A 87 21.67 4.87 -12.17
C GLY A 87 21.13 5.09 -13.61
N ASN A 88 20.91 6.36 -13.95
CA ASN A 88 20.48 6.80 -15.28
C ASN A 88 21.62 7.33 -16.17
N ARG A 89 22.90 7.23 -15.72
CA ARG A 89 24.06 7.87 -16.39
C ARG A 89 24.59 7.08 -17.58
N LYS A 90 24.30 5.76 -17.65
CA LYS A 90 24.82 4.83 -18.67
C LYS A 90 23.82 4.52 -19.80
N GLY A 91 22.98 5.51 -20.16
CA GLY A 91 21.99 5.37 -21.22
C GLY A 91 20.65 4.77 -20.77
N LYS A 92 19.65 4.83 -21.68
CA LYS A 92 18.25 4.48 -21.35
C LYS A 92 18.04 3.00 -21.06
N VAL A 93 18.64 2.11 -21.86
CA VAL A 93 18.51 0.66 -21.66
C VAL A 93 19.06 0.25 -20.29
N ARG A 94 20.24 0.77 -19.94
CA ARG A 94 20.85 0.50 -18.63
C ARG A 94 20.00 1.06 -17.48
N MET A 95 19.39 2.23 -17.67
CA MET A 95 18.46 2.81 -16.70
C MET A 95 17.26 1.88 -16.45
N TYR A 96 16.65 1.30 -17.49
CA TYR A 96 15.54 0.37 -17.35
C TYR A 96 15.96 -0.90 -16.62
N PHE A 97 17.09 -1.47 -17.02
CA PHE A 97 17.66 -2.64 -16.35
C PHE A 97 17.95 -2.36 -14.87
N ASN A 98 18.57 -1.23 -14.54
CA ASN A 98 18.87 -0.87 -13.16
C ASN A 98 17.60 -0.69 -12.33
N ASN A 99 16.53 -0.07 -12.88
CA ASN A 99 15.25 0.02 -12.17
C ASN A 99 14.65 -1.36 -11.89
N PHE A 100 14.62 -2.24 -12.91
CA PHE A 100 14.11 -3.59 -12.76
C PHE A 100 14.89 -4.39 -11.73
N LEU A 101 16.22 -4.38 -11.84
CA LEU A 101 17.10 -5.10 -10.92
C LEU A 101 17.00 -4.57 -9.48
N THR A 102 16.88 -3.25 -9.29
CA THR A 102 16.70 -2.66 -7.95
C THR A 102 15.42 -3.18 -7.29
N MET A 103 14.31 -3.25 -8.02
CA MET A 103 13.06 -3.78 -7.50
C MET A 103 13.12 -5.30 -7.26
N LEU A 104 13.85 -6.04 -8.09
CA LEU A 104 14.07 -7.46 -7.88
C LEU A 104 14.86 -7.72 -6.59
N VAL A 105 15.90 -6.93 -6.33
CA VAL A 105 16.68 -6.98 -5.07
C VAL A 105 15.80 -6.58 -3.89
N ALA A 106 14.92 -5.59 -4.06
CA ALA A 106 13.95 -5.22 -3.02
C ALA A 106 13.00 -6.39 -2.69
N GLY A 107 12.55 -7.14 -3.70
CA GLY A 107 11.74 -8.35 -3.48
C GLY A 107 12.51 -9.42 -2.69
N LEU A 108 13.74 -9.70 -3.06
CA LEU A 108 14.61 -10.64 -2.34
C LEU A 108 14.90 -10.20 -0.89
N TRP A 109 14.99 -8.91 -0.66
CA TRP A 109 15.16 -8.35 0.69
C TRP A 109 13.97 -8.62 1.60
N HIS A 110 12.74 -8.69 1.05
CA HIS A 110 11.53 -9.00 1.83
C HIS A 110 11.46 -10.46 2.29
N GLY A 111 12.15 -11.38 1.64
CA GLY A 111 12.17 -12.78 2.07
C GLY A 111 12.59 -13.76 0.99
N SER A 112 12.76 -15.02 1.37
CA SER A 112 13.25 -16.10 0.50
C SER A 112 12.17 -16.74 -0.40
N SER A 113 10.92 -16.28 -0.32
CA SER A 113 9.84 -16.83 -1.15
C SER A 113 9.90 -16.30 -2.59
N TRP A 114 9.64 -17.17 -3.56
CA TRP A 114 9.46 -16.80 -4.96
C TRP A 114 8.34 -15.74 -5.17
N MET A 115 7.39 -15.69 -4.27
CA MET A 115 6.31 -14.71 -4.32
C MET A 115 6.84 -13.28 -4.17
N PHE A 116 7.84 -13.05 -3.31
CA PHE A 116 8.51 -11.75 -3.19
C PHE A 116 9.37 -11.41 -4.41
N VAL A 117 10.01 -12.43 -5.01
CA VAL A 117 10.76 -12.24 -6.27
C VAL A 117 9.82 -11.79 -7.39
N ILE A 118 8.66 -12.44 -7.53
CA ILE A 118 7.62 -12.07 -8.51
C ILE A 118 7.08 -10.67 -8.21
N TRP A 119 6.80 -10.36 -6.95
CA TRP A 119 6.38 -9.02 -6.52
C TRP A 119 7.39 -7.94 -6.92
N GLY A 120 8.67 -8.15 -6.65
CA GLY A 120 9.75 -7.24 -7.05
C GLY A 120 9.86 -7.11 -8.57
N ALA A 121 9.75 -8.23 -9.31
CA ALA A 121 9.76 -8.24 -10.77
C ALA A 121 8.57 -7.46 -11.36
N LEU A 122 7.35 -7.63 -10.81
CA LEU A 122 6.17 -6.86 -11.22
C LEU A 122 6.41 -5.35 -11.00
N HIS A 123 6.81 -4.94 -9.81
CA HIS A 123 7.09 -3.52 -9.57
C HIS A 123 8.20 -2.96 -10.46
N GLY A 124 9.28 -3.73 -10.67
CA GLY A 124 10.35 -3.38 -11.61
C GLY A 124 9.83 -3.22 -13.03
N PHE A 125 9.01 -4.15 -13.50
CA PHE A 125 8.36 -4.11 -14.81
C PHE A 125 7.44 -2.88 -14.95
N GLY A 126 6.59 -2.62 -13.96
CA GLY A 126 5.71 -1.44 -13.94
C GLY A 126 6.48 -0.12 -14.01
N LEU A 127 7.61 -0.01 -13.32
CA LEU A 127 8.50 1.16 -13.42
C LEU A 127 9.09 1.33 -14.82
N VAL A 128 9.56 0.23 -15.42
CA VAL A 128 10.13 0.23 -16.80
C VAL A 128 9.06 0.63 -17.81
N VAL A 129 7.89 0.00 -17.76
CA VAL A 129 6.77 0.30 -18.67
C VAL A 129 6.36 1.76 -18.55
N HIS A 130 6.10 2.25 -17.33
CA HIS A 130 5.73 3.65 -17.13
C HIS A 130 6.79 4.63 -17.70
N LYS A 131 8.09 4.39 -17.40
CA LYS A 131 9.17 5.25 -17.90
C LYS A 131 9.36 5.14 -19.40
N PHE A 132 9.14 3.97 -19.99
CA PHE A 132 9.21 3.78 -21.44
C PHE A 132 8.11 4.58 -22.15
N PHE A 133 6.85 4.41 -21.75
CA PHE A 133 5.76 5.15 -22.37
C PHE A 133 5.87 6.66 -22.15
N SER A 134 6.11 7.11 -20.93
CA SER A 134 6.13 8.54 -20.61
C SER A 134 7.36 9.29 -21.14
N ARG A 135 8.56 8.67 -21.10
CA ARG A 135 9.81 9.35 -21.47
C ARG A 135 10.29 9.05 -22.87
N GLN A 136 10.03 7.83 -23.39
CA GLN A 136 10.53 7.42 -24.70
C GLN A 136 9.52 7.70 -25.79
N LEU A 137 8.25 7.41 -25.57
CA LEU A 137 7.18 7.60 -26.55
C LEU A 137 6.45 8.94 -26.36
N GLY A 138 6.68 9.65 -25.24
CA GLY A 138 5.96 10.90 -24.92
C GLY A 138 4.47 10.67 -24.65
N ILE A 139 4.06 9.41 -24.44
CA ILE A 139 2.66 9.04 -24.21
C ILE A 139 2.36 9.21 -22.71
N SER A 140 1.46 10.14 -22.42
CA SER A 140 0.90 10.32 -21.07
C SER A 140 -0.59 10.64 -21.21
N PHE A 141 -1.35 10.24 -20.19
CA PHE A 141 -2.75 10.65 -20.13
C PHE A 141 -2.84 12.19 -19.98
N PRO A 142 -3.82 12.84 -20.65
CA PRO A 142 -4.01 14.27 -20.52
C PRO A 142 -4.32 14.65 -19.07
N ARG A 143 -3.79 15.79 -18.62
CA ARG A 143 -4.00 16.32 -17.26
C ARG A 143 -5.41 16.92 -17.11
N THR A 144 -6.41 16.12 -17.40
CA THR A 144 -7.84 16.40 -17.18
C THR A 144 -8.34 15.54 -16.04
N LEU A 145 -9.53 15.82 -15.51
CA LEU A 145 -10.14 15.00 -14.48
C LEU A 145 -10.26 13.52 -14.95
N ALA A 146 -10.78 13.30 -16.16
CA ALA A 146 -10.94 11.96 -16.73
C ALA A 146 -9.58 11.25 -16.91
N GLY A 147 -8.56 11.94 -17.46
CA GLY A 147 -7.23 11.37 -17.65
C GLY A 147 -6.54 11.05 -16.33
N ASN A 148 -6.66 11.90 -15.33
CA ASN A 148 -6.12 11.64 -14.00
C ASN A 148 -6.86 10.47 -13.31
N SER A 149 -8.19 10.40 -13.42
CA SER A 149 -8.98 9.28 -12.86
C SER A 149 -8.60 7.95 -13.52
N LEU A 150 -8.40 7.93 -14.83
CA LEU A 150 -7.98 6.72 -15.54
C LEU A 150 -6.55 6.30 -15.15
N SER A 151 -5.61 7.25 -15.08
CA SER A 151 -4.23 7.01 -14.62
C SER A 151 -4.21 6.45 -13.20
N TRP A 152 -5.01 7.05 -12.32
CA TRP A 152 -5.17 6.60 -10.95
C TRP A 152 -5.73 5.17 -10.89
N LEU A 153 -6.82 4.89 -11.61
CA LEU A 153 -7.45 3.58 -11.62
C LEU A 153 -6.49 2.49 -12.10
N ILE A 154 -5.81 2.72 -13.22
CA ILE A 154 -4.82 1.77 -13.78
C ILE A 154 -3.70 1.54 -12.77
N THR A 155 -3.16 2.60 -12.16
CA THR A 155 -2.09 2.50 -11.18
C THR A 155 -2.56 1.74 -9.95
N TYR A 156 -3.72 2.08 -9.39
CA TYR A 156 -4.27 1.44 -8.21
C TYR A 156 -4.55 -0.05 -8.43
N LEU A 157 -5.19 -0.41 -9.55
CA LEU A 157 -5.44 -1.82 -9.89
C LEU A 157 -4.13 -2.60 -10.07
N TYR A 158 -3.13 -2.00 -10.72
CA TYR A 158 -1.81 -2.62 -10.84
C TYR A 158 -1.14 -2.85 -9.48
N ILE A 159 -1.21 -1.88 -8.60
CA ILE A 159 -0.66 -1.98 -7.24
C ILE A 159 -1.42 -3.06 -6.44
N CYS A 160 -2.75 -3.12 -6.50
CA CYS A 160 -3.54 -4.18 -5.86
C CYS A 160 -3.14 -5.57 -6.37
N PHE A 161 -2.98 -5.71 -7.69
CA PHE A 161 -2.50 -6.94 -8.30
C PHE A 161 -1.10 -7.33 -7.79
N ALA A 162 -0.16 -6.40 -7.77
CA ALA A 162 1.19 -6.68 -7.26
C ALA A 162 1.19 -7.05 -5.76
N TRP A 163 0.40 -6.35 -4.93
CA TRP A 163 0.27 -6.66 -3.49
C TRP A 163 -0.31 -8.04 -3.21
N SER A 164 -1.12 -8.61 -4.11
CA SER A 164 -1.64 -9.97 -3.95
C SER A 164 -0.51 -11.02 -3.90
N PHE A 165 0.55 -10.83 -4.69
CA PHE A 165 1.75 -11.67 -4.65
C PHE A 165 2.53 -11.50 -3.36
N PHE A 166 2.55 -10.30 -2.80
CA PHE A 166 3.23 -10.07 -1.52
C PHE A 166 2.58 -10.84 -0.37
N ARG A 167 1.23 -10.98 -0.38
CA ARG A 167 0.48 -11.64 0.70
C ARG A 167 0.35 -13.15 0.52
N ALA A 168 0.19 -13.61 -0.68
CA ALA A 168 -0.09 -15.02 -0.94
C ALA A 168 1.13 -15.91 -0.66
N LYS A 169 0.89 -17.08 -0.09
CA LYS A 169 1.97 -18.05 0.21
C LYS A 169 2.58 -18.64 -1.06
N ASP A 170 1.76 -18.87 -2.08
CA ASP A 170 2.16 -19.42 -3.37
C ASP A 170 1.16 -19.05 -4.48
N LEU A 171 1.53 -19.39 -5.72
CA LEU A 171 0.68 -19.15 -6.91
C LEU A 171 -0.62 -19.95 -6.88
N GLY A 172 -0.65 -21.10 -6.20
CA GLY A 172 -1.84 -21.93 -6.08
C GLY A 172 -2.92 -21.24 -5.26
N VAL A 173 -2.55 -20.48 -4.22
CA VAL A 173 -3.49 -19.64 -3.45
C VAL A 173 -4.11 -18.58 -4.36
N LEU A 174 -3.30 -17.84 -5.13
CA LEU A 174 -3.82 -16.84 -6.06
C LEU A 174 -4.70 -17.45 -7.15
N GLY A 175 -4.30 -18.62 -7.68
CA GLY A 175 -5.11 -19.37 -8.64
C GLY A 175 -6.49 -19.71 -8.10
N LYS A 176 -6.58 -20.20 -6.86
CA LYS A 176 -7.84 -20.50 -6.17
C LYS A 176 -8.69 -19.24 -5.91
N MET A 177 -8.05 -18.13 -5.52
CA MET A 177 -8.76 -16.86 -5.37
C MET A 177 -9.36 -16.38 -6.70
N CYS A 178 -8.58 -16.44 -7.78
CA CYS A 178 -9.06 -16.08 -9.13
C CYS A 178 -10.19 -16.99 -9.59
N ASP A 179 -10.08 -18.30 -9.35
CA ASP A 179 -11.13 -19.28 -9.69
C ASP A 179 -12.43 -18.97 -8.95
N LYS A 180 -12.37 -18.68 -7.65
CA LYS A 180 -13.53 -18.28 -6.85
C LYS A 180 -14.16 -16.99 -7.38
N VAL A 181 -13.34 -15.99 -7.72
CA VAL A 181 -13.83 -14.74 -8.31
C VAL A 181 -14.50 -14.97 -9.67
N ALA A 182 -13.98 -15.88 -10.48
CA ALA A 182 -14.52 -16.15 -11.82
C ALA A 182 -15.80 -17.00 -11.79
N ASN A 183 -15.88 -17.99 -10.88
CA ASN A 183 -16.89 -19.05 -10.93
C ASN A 183 -17.90 -19.02 -9.77
N ASP A 184 -17.63 -18.28 -8.69
CA ASP A 184 -18.49 -18.23 -7.49
C ASP A 184 -18.75 -16.79 -7.03
N PHE A 185 -18.70 -15.82 -7.97
CA PHE A 185 -19.01 -14.43 -7.67
C PHE A 185 -20.51 -14.18 -7.66
N SER A 186 -21.05 -13.70 -6.54
CA SER A 186 -22.41 -13.15 -6.47
C SER A 186 -22.42 -11.84 -5.70
N ILE A 187 -23.21 -10.88 -6.19
CA ILE A 187 -23.44 -9.60 -5.54
C ILE A 187 -24.33 -9.75 -4.29
N ASP A 188 -25.03 -10.86 -4.13
CA ASP A 188 -25.89 -11.14 -2.97
C ASP A 188 -25.09 -11.18 -1.67
N TYR A 189 -23.79 -11.47 -1.75
CA TYR A 189 -22.87 -11.43 -0.61
C TYR A 189 -22.48 -10.02 -0.16
N LEU A 190 -22.79 -8.98 -0.96
CA LEU A 190 -22.35 -7.59 -0.66
C LEU A 190 -22.89 -7.11 0.69
N VAL A 191 -24.21 -7.15 0.87
CA VAL A 191 -24.86 -6.64 2.09
C VAL A 191 -24.48 -7.46 3.32
N PRO A 192 -24.58 -8.83 3.29
CA PRO A 192 -24.12 -9.66 4.40
C PRO A 192 -22.65 -9.44 4.77
N PHE A 193 -21.78 -9.24 3.77
CA PHE A 193 -20.35 -9.00 4.00
C PHE A 193 -20.09 -7.74 4.83
N PHE A 194 -20.71 -6.62 4.45
CA PHE A 194 -20.53 -5.35 5.17
C PHE A 194 -21.15 -5.38 6.57
N HIS A 195 -22.30 -6.04 6.73
CA HIS A 195 -22.91 -6.22 8.05
C HIS A 195 -22.06 -7.12 8.98
N ALA A 196 -21.46 -8.15 8.43
CA ALA A 196 -20.64 -9.07 9.23
C ALA A 196 -19.25 -8.47 9.60
N ARG A 197 -18.81 -7.40 8.92
CA ARG A 197 -17.45 -6.82 9.08
C ARG A 197 -17.48 -5.30 9.21
N PRO A 198 -18.18 -4.74 10.21
CA PRO A 198 -18.37 -3.30 10.32
C PRO A 198 -17.06 -2.54 10.51
N ALA A 199 -16.12 -3.04 11.32
CA ALA A 199 -14.82 -2.41 11.53
C ALA A 199 -14.00 -2.34 10.23
N TRP A 200 -13.96 -3.43 9.46
CA TRP A 200 -13.29 -3.46 8.16
C TRP A 200 -13.92 -2.45 7.18
N THR A 201 -15.25 -2.43 7.14
CA THR A 201 -16.01 -1.50 6.29
C THR A 201 -15.71 -0.04 6.65
N LEU A 202 -15.71 0.30 7.94
CA LEU A 202 -15.38 1.64 8.43
C LEU A 202 -13.93 2.03 8.08
N CYS A 203 -12.98 1.12 8.21
CA CYS A 203 -11.59 1.36 7.82
C CYS A 203 -11.46 1.67 6.32
N ILE A 204 -12.08 0.86 5.45
CA ILE A 204 -12.05 1.09 4.00
C ILE A 204 -12.71 2.43 3.64
N ILE A 205 -13.90 2.70 4.17
CA ILE A 205 -14.60 3.96 3.97
C ILE A 205 -13.75 5.14 4.49
N GLY A 206 -13.17 5.04 5.68
CA GLY A 206 -12.31 6.06 6.27
C GLY A 206 -11.11 6.39 5.38
N VAL A 207 -10.41 5.35 4.87
CA VAL A 207 -9.31 5.53 3.93
C VAL A 207 -9.82 6.17 2.65
N MET A 208 -10.92 5.69 2.05
CA MET A 208 -11.46 6.28 0.82
C MET A 208 -11.86 7.75 1.04
N LEU A 209 -12.51 8.08 2.14
CA LEU A 209 -12.85 9.46 2.49
C LEU A 209 -11.60 10.32 2.71
N SER A 210 -10.52 9.78 3.29
CA SER A 210 -9.27 10.51 3.47
C SER A 210 -8.67 11.00 2.15
N TYR A 211 -8.94 10.29 1.05
CA TYR A 211 -8.51 10.68 -0.29
C TYR A 211 -9.32 11.84 -0.91
N LEU A 212 -10.47 12.19 -0.34
CA LEU A 212 -11.21 13.41 -0.73
C LEU A 212 -10.57 14.68 -0.17
N PHE A 213 -9.79 14.57 0.92
CA PHE A 213 -9.08 15.72 1.47
C PHE A 213 -7.88 16.06 0.59
N THR A 214 -7.75 17.32 0.21
CA THR A 214 -6.53 17.82 -0.44
C THR A 214 -5.37 17.83 0.55
N GLU A 215 -4.13 17.75 0.05
CA GLU A 215 -2.91 17.88 0.89
C GLU A 215 -2.95 19.16 1.73
N ARG A 216 -3.44 20.27 1.15
CA ARG A 216 -3.61 21.53 1.85
C ARG A 216 -4.60 21.46 3.03
N GLN A 217 -5.68 20.71 2.86
CA GLN A 217 -6.66 20.49 3.95
C GLN A 217 -6.07 19.62 5.05
N TYR A 218 -5.34 18.57 4.69
CA TYR A 218 -4.62 17.72 5.64
C TYR A 218 -3.66 18.54 6.50
N HIS A 219 -2.76 19.33 5.88
CA HIS A 219 -1.83 20.16 6.63
C HIS A 219 -2.52 21.23 7.49
N ARG A 220 -3.66 21.76 7.06
CA ARG A 220 -4.47 22.67 7.90
C ARG A 220 -5.05 21.96 9.13
N LEU A 221 -5.54 20.73 8.97
CA LEU A 221 -6.03 19.91 10.09
C LEU A 221 -4.90 19.59 11.06
N GLN A 222 -3.75 19.19 10.56
CA GLN A 222 -2.55 18.94 11.35
C GLN A 222 -2.13 20.18 12.15
N ALA A 223 -2.05 21.35 11.50
CA ALA A 223 -1.71 22.59 12.16
C ALA A 223 -2.74 22.97 13.26
N ARG A 224 -4.03 22.78 13.00
CA ARG A 224 -5.09 23.00 14.01
C ARG A 224 -4.95 22.03 15.18
N PHE A 225 -4.68 20.76 14.93
CA PHE A 225 -4.46 19.77 15.99
C PHE A 225 -3.26 20.13 16.87
N ILE A 226 -2.17 20.61 16.29
CA ILE A 226 -0.97 21.05 17.02
C ILE A 226 -1.32 22.20 17.99
N LEU A 227 -2.24 23.09 17.62
CA LEU A 227 -2.67 24.22 18.44
C LEU A 227 -3.71 23.86 19.51
N LEU A 228 -4.26 22.65 19.52
CA LEU A 228 -5.22 22.23 20.55
C LEU A 228 -4.56 22.23 21.94
N PRO A 229 -5.33 22.55 22.99
CA PRO A 229 -4.91 22.39 24.37
C PRO A 229 -4.48 20.95 24.66
N TRP A 230 -3.47 20.78 25.53
CA TRP A 230 -2.96 19.44 25.86
C TRP A 230 -4.04 18.53 26.44
N VAL A 231 -4.99 19.08 27.23
CA VAL A 231 -6.13 18.33 27.79
C VAL A 231 -6.97 17.70 26.67
N THR A 232 -7.28 18.47 25.63
CA THR A 232 -8.06 17.95 24.48
C THR A 232 -7.30 16.84 23.76
N LYS A 233 -5.99 16.97 23.57
CA LYS A 233 -5.14 15.93 22.99
C LYS A 233 -5.13 14.66 23.84
N LEU A 234 -5.05 14.81 25.17
CA LEU A 234 -5.10 13.69 26.12
C LEU A 234 -6.45 12.96 26.06
N LEU A 235 -7.57 13.70 26.04
CA LEU A 235 -8.89 13.10 25.90
C LEU A 235 -9.03 12.34 24.59
N LEU A 236 -8.60 12.92 23.46
CA LEU A 236 -8.60 12.25 22.18
C LEU A 236 -7.73 10.98 22.20
N PHE A 237 -6.57 11.03 22.83
CA PHE A 237 -5.69 9.87 22.98
C PHE A 237 -6.37 8.76 23.80
N ILE A 238 -7.01 9.10 24.91
CA ILE A 238 -7.75 8.11 25.73
C ILE A 238 -8.90 7.49 24.94
N ILE A 239 -9.67 8.29 24.19
CA ILE A 239 -10.74 7.78 23.32
C ILE A 239 -10.16 6.82 22.27
N CYS A 240 -9.05 7.18 21.60
CA CYS A 240 -8.41 6.30 20.63
C CYS A 240 -7.92 4.99 21.29
N LEU A 241 -7.32 5.06 22.47
CA LEU A 241 -6.92 3.86 23.22
C LEU A 241 -8.11 2.97 23.57
N GLN A 242 -9.21 3.55 24.05
CA GLN A 242 -10.42 2.78 24.36
C GLN A 242 -10.97 2.10 23.10
N MET A 243 -11.04 2.80 21.96
CA MET A 243 -11.47 2.20 20.69
C MET A 243 -10.54 1.04 20.25
N VAL A 244 -9.23 1.17 20.41
CA VAL A 244 -8.28 0.09 20.12
C VAL A 244 -8.52 -1.11 21.03
N VAL A 245 -8.71 -0.90 22.34
CA VAL A 245 -8.99 -1.98 23.31
C VAL A 245 -10.28 -2.71 22.95
N GLU A 246 -11.37 -2.00 22.64
CA GLU A 246 -12.65 -2.58 22.24
C GLU A 246 -12.55 -3.43 20.94
N VAL A 247 -11.79 -2.94 19.96
CA VAL A 247 -11.62 -3.63 18.67
C VAL A 247 -10.63 -4.79 18.80
N SER A 248 -9.65 -4.72 19.72
CA SER A 248 -8.57 -5.73 19.85
C SER A 248 -8.95 -6.96 20.69
N GLN A 249 -10.20 -7.08 21.17
CA GLN A 249 -10.64 -8.24 21.96
C GLN A 249 -10.59 -9.58 21.19
N GLU A 250 -10.41 -9.53 19.87
CA GLU A 250 -10.10 -10.71 19.07
C GLU A 250 -8.59 -10.74 18.77
N SER A 251 -7.89 -11.74 19.25
CA SER A 251 -6.47 -12.12 19.04
C SER A 251 -5.56 -11.05 18.39
N VAL A 252 -4.61 -10.53 19.15
CA VAL A 252 -3.57 -9.61 18.65
C VAL A 252 -2.83 -10.27 17.49
N GLN A 253 -3.02 -9.72 16.29
CA GLN A 253 -2.24 -10.13 15.12
C GLN A 253 -0.85 -9.48 15.19
N PRO A 254 0.25 -10.23 14.99
CA PRO A 254 1.57 -9.63 14.96
C PRO A 254 1.70 -8.66 13.78
N PHE A 255 2.57 -7.66 13.94
CA PHE A 255 2.89 -6.70 12.88
C PHE A 255 3.22 -7.42 11.57
N ILE A 256 2.73 -6.91 10.45
CA ILE A 256 2.71 -7.62 9.16
C ILE A 256 4.10 -8.14 8.73
N TYR A 257 5.17 -7.41 9.01
CA TYR A 257 6.54 -7.84 8.67
C TYR A 257 7.10 -8.96 9.57
N TYR A 258 6.44 -9.31 10.68
CA TYR A 258 6.78 -10.49 11.47
C TYR A 258 6.07 -11.76 11.01
N GLN A 259 5.25 -11.69 9.97
CA GLN A 259 4.51 -12.82 9.41
C GLN A 259 5.23 -13.46 8.21
N PHE A 260 6.38 -12.91 7.80
CA PHE A 260 7.17 -13.36 6.64
C PHE A 260 8.50 -13.94 7.04
#